data_d1623cf09ae7df8cbeb4180c2e97171d
#
_entry.id   d1623cf09ae7df8cbeb4180c2e97171d
#
_cell.length_a   1.000
_cell.length_b   1.000
_cell.length_c   1.000
_cell.angle_alpha   90.00
_cell.angle_beta   90.00
_cell.angle_gamma   90.00
#
_symmetry.space_group_name_H-M   'P 1'
#
loop_
_entity.id
_entity.type
_entity.pdbx_description
1 polymer ?
#
loop_
_entity_poly.entity_id
_entity_poly.type
_entity_poly.pdbx_seq_one_letter_code
_entity_poly.pdbx_strand_id
1 'polypeptide(L)'
;MPRSSNDQVPRHYALDGTWPHAALADDAPVSAHYGQALARNLERAMSSTGHTLRTLADATGVTHSTISRVANGRVMPDLGTIARLEAAFGFQLWPGPAALPPASPLPSASASV
;
A
#
# COMPACT_ATOMS: atom_id res chain seq x y z
N MET A 1 -24.45 -1.50 -1.65
CA MET A 1 -24.04 -1.40 -1.71
C MET A 1 -23.16 -1.53 -1.85
N PRO A 2 -22.79 -1.67 -2.08
CA PRO A 2 -21.99 -1.88 -2.32
C PRO A 2 -20.97 -1.62 -2.31
N ARG A 3 -20.63 -1.53 -2.01
CA ARG A 3 -19.69 -1.31 -1.74
C ARG A 3 -18.71 -1.22 -2.48
N SER A 4 -18.11 -0.90 -2.44
CA SER A 4 -17.17 -0.61 -3.21
C SER A 4 -16.21 -1.67 -3.36
N SER A 5 -16.50 -2.62 -4.07
CA SER A 5 -15.62 -3.70 -4.25
C SER A 5 -14.35 -3.29 -4.96
N ASN A 6 -14.34 -2.12 -5.53
CA ASN A 6 -13.15 -1.63 -6.22
C ASN A 6 -11.98 -1.38 -5.31
N ASP A 7 -12.23 -1.29 -4.01
CA ASP A 7 -11.17 -1.00 -3.09
C ASP A 7 -10.37 -2.23 -2.70
N GLN A 8 -10.70 -3.37 -3.24
CA GLN A 8 -10.18 -4.61 -2.69
C GLN A 8 -8.88 -5.11 -3.28
N VAL A 9 -8.61 -4.81 -4.53
CA VAL A 9 -7.46 -5.41 -5.21
C VAL A 9 -6.68 -4.34 -5.97
N PRO A 10 -5.77 -3.67 -5.30
CA PRO A 10 -4.96 -2.62 -5.96
C PRO A 10 -4.27 -3.10 -7.23
N ARG A 11 -3.76 -4.31 -7.22
CA ARG A 11 -3.04 -4.86 -8.35
C ARG A 11 -3.91 -4.99 -9.59
N HIS A 12 -5.21 -5.07 -9.40
CA HIS A 12 -6.15 -5.20 -10.50
C HIS A 12 -6.05 -4.01 -11.48
N TYR A 13 -5.59 -2.88 -10.99
CA TYR A 13 -5.49 -1.66 -11.80
C TYR A 13 -4.10 -1.44 -12.38
N ALA A 14 -3.18 -2.36 -12.16
CA ALA A 14 -1.84 -2.22 -12.70
C ALA A 14 -1.86 -2.43 -14.21
N LEU A 15 -1.16 -1.55 -14.91
CA LEU A 15 -0.97 -1.67 -16.33
C LEU A 15 0.27 -2.53 -16.60
N ASP A 16 1.00 -2.24 -17.64
CA ASP A 16 2.21 -2.98 -17.92
C ASP A 16 3.25 -2.73 -16.86
N GLY A 17 4.09 -3.68 -16.64
CA GLY A 17 5.19 -3.55 -15.71
C GLY A 17 5.07 -4.54 -14.57
N THR A 18 5.98 -4.44 -13.64
CA THR A 18 6.07 -5.37 -12.53
C THR A 18 5.52 -4.73 -11.27
N TRP A 19 4.53 -5.35 -10.68
CA TRP A 19 4.02 -4.90 -9.39
C TRP A 19 5.12 -4.95 -8.34
N PRO A 20 5.29 -3.99 -7.46
CA PRO A 20 4.45 -2.80 -7.28
C PRO A 20 4.95 -1.56 -8.01
N HIS A 21 5.75 -1.74 -9.04
CA HIS A 21 6.35 -0.61 -9.74
C HIS A 21 5.65 -0.27 -11.06
N ALA A 22 4.60 -0.99 -11.37
CA ALA A 22 3.83 -0.74 -12.58
C ALA A 22 3.01 0.54 -12.45
N ALA A 23 2.73 1.16 -13.56
CA ALA A 23 1.80 2.29 -13.58
C ALA A 23 0.39 1.77 -13.35
N LEU A 24 -0.46 2.57 -12.77
CA LEU A 24 -1.86 2.23 -12.58
C LEU A 24 -2.72 2.87 -13.66
N ALA A 25 -3.84 2.25 -13.96
CA ALA A 25 -4.79 2.78 -14.92
C ALA A 25 -5.32 4.13 -14.46
N ASP A 26 -5.73 4.95 -15.41
CA ASP A 26 -6.23 6.29 -15.09
C ASP A 26 -7.46 6.27 -14.21
N ASP A 27 -8.26 5.21 -14.31
CA ASP A 27 -9.48 5.09 -13.50
C ASP A 27 -9.24 4.35 -12.19
N ALA A 28 -7.98 4.12 -11.81
CA ALA A 28 -7.71 3.44 -10.56
C ALA A 28 -8.26 4.26 -9.38
N PRO A 29 -8.94 3.60 -8.44
CA PRO A 29 -9.47 4.33 -7.30
C PRO A 29 -8.35 4.76 -6.35
N VAL A 30 -8.66 5.69 -5.48
CA VAL A 30 -7.72 6.19 -4.48
C VAL A 30 -7.06 5.04 -3.73
N SER A 31 -7.86 4.05 -3.36
CA SER A 31 -7.34 2.90 -2.60
C SER A 31 -6.27 2.14 -3.36
N ALA A 32 -6.37 2.06 -4.68
CA ALA A 32 -5.36 1.36 -5.46
C ALA A 32 -4.01 2.08 -5.40
N HIS A 33 -4.03 3.40 -5.42
CA HIS A 33 -2.79 4.18 -5.30
C HIS A 33 -2.18 4.00 -3.91
N TYR A 34 -3.02 4.00 -2.88
CA TYR A 34 -2.55 3.76 -1.51
C TYR A 34 -1.97 2.36 -1.37
N GLY A 35 -2.67 1.38 -1.91
CA GLY A 35 -2.21 -0.01 -1.83
C GLY A 35 -0.90 -0.24 -2.54
N GLN A 36 -0.72 0.39 -3.69
CA GLN A 36 0.52 0.27 -4.43
C GLN A 36 1.68 0.92 -3.68
N ALA A 37 1.47 2.12 -3.16
CA ALA A 37 2.53 2.82 -2.43
C ALA A 37 2.88 2.05 -1.16
N LEU A 38 1.88 1.50 -0.48
CA LEU A 38 2.13 0.68 0.68
C LEU A 38 2.95 -0.56 0.33
N ALA A 39 2.62 -1.21 -0.78
CA ALA A 39 3.37 -2.39 -1.22
C ALA A 39 4.83 -2.03 -1.53
N ARG A 40 5.06 -0.88 -2.15
CA ARG A 40 6.43 -0.41 -2.40
C ARG A 40 7.18 -0.13 -1.11
N ASN A 41 6.50 0.52 -0.16
CA ASN A 41 7.12 0.82 1.13
C ASN A 41 7.44 -0.46 1.89
N LEU A 42 6.55 -1.43 1.83
CA LEU A 42 6.77 -2.72 2.48
C LEU A 42 7.96 -3.46 1.84
N GLU A 43 8.03 -3.46 0.53
CA GLU A 43 9.13 -4.10 -0.18
C GLU A 43 10.46 -3.46 0.23
N ARG A 44 10.49 -2.15 0.26
CA ARG A 44 11.69 -1.41 0.63
C ARG A 44 12.07 -1.67 2.08
N ALA A 45 11.07 -1.70 2.97
CA ALA A 45 11.31 -1.94 4.39
C ALA A 45 11.87 -3.34 4.63
N MET A 46 11.29 -4.33 3.96
CA MET A 46 11.78 -5.70 4.10
C MET A 46 13.22 -5.81 3.58
N SER A 47 13.49 -5.18 2.47
CA SER A 47 14.81 -5.22 1.86
C SER A 47 15.85 -4.54 2.75
N SER A 48 15.51 -3.39 3.32
CA SER A 48 16.46 -2.63 4.11
C SER A 48 16.70 -3.24 5.49
N THR A 49 15.76 -4.01 6.01
CA THR A 49 15.89 -4.60 7.34
C THR A 49 16.26 -6.07 7.32
N GLY A 50 16.23 -6.70 6.14
CA GLY A 50 16.53 -8.11 6.05
C GLY A 50 15.38 -9.04 6.44
N HIS A 51 14.19 -8.49 6.69
CA HIS A 51 13.05 -9.34 7.01
C HIS A 51 12.59 -10.12 5.79
N THR A 52 12.25 -11.38 6.04
CA THR A 52 11.53 -12.19 5.06
C THR A 52 10.07 -12.20 5.47
N LEU A 53 9.21 -12.78 4.65
CA LEU A 53 7.80 -12.93 5.02
C LEU A 53 7.67 -13.69 6.33
N ARG A 54 8.46 -14.72 6.50
CA ARG A 54 8.41 -15.54 7.71
C ARG A 54 8.84 -14.76 8.95
N THR A 55 9.97 -14.07 8.90
CA THR A 55 10.44 -13.35 10.06
C THR A 55 9.53 -12.20 10.41
N LEU A 56 8.96 -11.57 9.40
CA LEU A 56 8.03 -10.47 9.62
C LEU A 56 6.73 -10.99 10.24
N ALA A 57 6.24 -12.14 9.78
CA ALA A 57 5.07 -12.76 10.39
C ALA A 57 5.32 -13.08 11.86
N ASP A 58 6.49 -13.62 12.17
CA ASP A 58 6.85 -13.94 13.54
C ASP A 58 6.91 -12.68 14.42
N ALA A 59 7.45 -11.61 13.88
CA ALA A 59 7.61 -10.38 14.65
C ALA A 59 6.30 -9.64 14.87
N THR A 60 5.35 -9.80 13.97
CA THR A 60 4.12 -8.99 14.01
C THR A 60 2.89 -9.72 14.49
N GLY A 61 2.90 -11.03 14.37
CA GLY A 61 1.69 -11.80 14.60
C GLY A 61 0.73 -11.77 13.42
N VAL A 62 1.09 -11.10 12.33
CA VAL A 62 0.30 -11.10 11.10
C VAL A 62 0.71 -12.33 10.31
N THR A 63 -0.25 -13.03 9.75
CA THR A 63 0.09 -14.27 9.06
C THR A 63 0.92 -14.01 7.82
N HIS A 64 1.77 -14.95 7.49
CA HIS A 64 2.60 -14.93 6.31
C HIS A 64 1.76 -14.67 5.05
N SER A 65 0.62 -15.34 4.93
CA SER A 65 -0.21 -15.18 3.75
C SER A 65 -0.84 -13.79 3.67
N THR A 66 -1.17 -13.19 4.80
CA THR A 66 -1.71 -11.83 4.80
C THR A 66 -0.65 -10.84 4.33
N ILE A 67 0.58 -10.96 4.86
CA ILE A 67 1.66 -10.07 4.44
C ILE A 67 1.92 -10.23 2.95
N SER A 68 1.94 -11.46 2.48
CA SER A 68 2.16 -11.74 1.06
C SER A 68 1.10 -11.10 0.19
N ARG A 69 -0.16 -11.19 0.61
CA ARG A 69 -1.25 -10.60 -0.19
C ARG A 69 -1.17 -9.08 -0.22
N VAL A 70 -0.80 -8.45 0.89
CA VAL A 70 -0.60 -7.00 0.92
C VAL A 70 0.56 -6.61 0.01
N ALA A 71 1.67 -7.31 0.10
CA ALA A 71 2.85 -7.02 -0.70
C ALA A 71 2.58 -7.18 -2.20
N ASN A 72 1.70 -8.11 -2.55
CA ASN A 72 1.37 -8.36 -3.94
C ASN A 72 0.16 -7.57 -4.43
N GLY A 73 -0.37 -6.66 -3.62
CA GLY A 73 -1.46 -5.81 -4.05
C GLY A 73 -2.78 -6.50 -4.22
N ARG A 74 -2.96 -7.64 -3.58
CA ARG A 74 -4.18 -8.42 -3.74
C ARG A 74 -5.25 -8.08 -2.74
N VAL A 75 -4.91 -7.37 -1.67
CA VAL A 75 -5.86 -6.91 -0.67
C VAL A 75 -5.42 -5.57 -0.13
N MET A 76 -6.37 -4.87 0.46
CA MET A 76 -6.05 -3.69 1.27
C MET A 76 -6.03 -4.16 2.72
N PRO A 77 -4.93 -3.92 3.44
CA PRO A 77 -4.86 -4.33 4.83
C PRO A 77 -5.72 -3.43 5.71
N ASP A 78 -6.13 -3.95 6.85
CA ASP A 78 -6.83 -3.12 7.81
C ASP A 78 -5.81 -2.33 8.62
N LEU A 79 -6.30 -1.35 9.38
CA LEU A 79 -5.43 -0.48 10.15
C LEU A 79 -4.63 -1.23 11.21
N GLY A 80 -5.22 -2.27 11.79
CA GLY A 80 -4.51 -3.07 12.78
C GLY A 80 -3.29 -3.76 12.18
N THR A 81 -3.44 -4.29 10.99
CA THR A 81 -2.33 -4.93 10.30
C THR A 81 -1.24 -3.91 9.98
N ILE A 82 -1.63 -2.75 9.47
CA ILE A 82 -0.66 -1.69 9.17
C ILE A 82 0.09 -1.28 10.44
N ALA A 83 -0.64 -1.11 11.54
CA ALA A 83 -0.03 -0.70 12.80
C ALA A 83 1.00 -1.71 13.28
N ARG A 84 0.69 -2.99 13.17
CA ARG A 84 1.63 -4.03 13.59
C ARG A 84 2.87 -4.06 12.72
N LEU A 85 2.70 -3.89 11.43
CA LEU A 85 3.83 -3.85 10.52
C LEU A 85 4.72 -2.65 10.81
N GLU A 86 4.12 -1.49 10.98
CA GLU A 86 4.89 -0.29 11.30
C GLU A 86 5.62 -0.40 12.62
N ALA A 87 4.97 -1.00 13.62
CA ALA A 87 5.61 -1.18 14.91
C ALA A 87 6.82 -2.10 14.81
N ALA A 88 6.73 -3.13 14.00
CA ALA A 88 7.84 -4.07 13.84
C ALA A 88 9.03 -3.43 13.13
N PHE A 89 8.76 -2.59 12.14
CA PHE A 89 9.84 -1.92 11.43
C PHE A 89 10.38 -0.69 12.17
N GLY A 90 9.53 -0.06 12.95
CA GLY A 90 9.93 1.16 13.66
C GLY A 90 9.81 2.42 12.82
N PHE A 91 9.13 2.35 11.70
CA PHE A 91 8.89 3.54 10.89
C PHE A 91 7.59 3.37 10.08
N GLN A 92 7.16 4.47 9.50
CA GLN A 92 5.87 4.53 8.84
C GLN A 92 5.88 3.83 7.49
N LEU A 93 4.86 3.02 7.24
CA LEU A 93 4.66 2.40 5.93
C LEU A 93 3.47 3.02 5.21
N TRP A 94 2.48 3.48 5.95
CA TRP A 94 1.26 4.03 5.37
C TRP A 94 1.60 5.31 4.62
N PRO A 95 1.30 5.38 3.31
CA PRO A 95 1.76 6.52 2.51
C PRO A 95 0.97 7.80 2.67
N GLY A 96 -0.29 7.72 3.02
CA GLY A 96 -1.14 8.89 3.04
C GLY A 96 -1.34 9.47 1.64
N PRO A 97 -1.82 10.71 1.56
CA PRO A 97 -2.14 11.31 0.25
C PRO A 97 -0.95 11.46 -0.70
N ALA A 98 0.25 11.33 -0.20
CA ALA A 98 1.42 11.36 -1.07
C ALA A 98 1.41 10.22 -2.08
N ALA A 99 0.60 9.19 -1.84
CA ALA A 99 0.46 8.09 -2.78
C ALA A 99 -0.30 8.48 -4.02
N LEU A 100 -1.07 9.57 -3.98
CA LEU A 100 -1.92 9.94 -5.09
C LEU A 100 -1.11 10.61 -6.19
N PRO A 101 -1.55 10.49 -7.45
CA PRO A 101 -0.85 11.17 -8.52
C PRO A 101 -0.97 12.67 -8.35
N PRO A 102 -0.06 13.42 -8.88
CA PRO A 102 -0.12 14.86 -8.81
C PRO A 102 -1.33 15.30 -9.56
N ALA A 103 -2.33 15.69 -8.86
CA ALA A 103 -3.51 16.04 -9.46
C ALA A 103 -3.41 17.36 -9.96
N SER A 104 -4.36 17.75 -10.61
CA SER A 104 -4.46 19.07 -10.92
C SER A 104 -4.51 19.80 -9.73
N PRO A 105 -4.00 20.82 -9.75
CA PRO A 105 -3.88 21.61 -8.66
C PRO A 105 -5.08 22.04 -8.11
N LEU A 106 -5.20 21.95 -7.04
CA LEU A 106 -6.14 22.42 -6.41
C LEU A 106 -5.69 23.48 -5.91
N PRO A 107 -5.88 24.17 -6.24
CA PRO A 107 -5.48 25.26 -5.80
C PRO A 107 -5.64 25.50 -4.51
N SER A 108 -5.85 25.57 -4.27
CA SER A 108 -5.96 25.82 -3.29
C SER A 108 -5.59 25.65 -2.47
N ALA A 109 -5.55 25.39 -2.43
CA ALA A 109 -5.31 25.26 -1.70
C ALA A 109 -4.70 25.64 -1.16
N SER A 110 -4.75 25.72 -1.23
CA SER A 110 -4.43 26.01 -0.73
C SER A 110 -4.05 26.51 -0.16
N ALA A 111 -4.05 26.72 -0.18
CA ALA A 111 -3.79 27.23 0.27
C ALA A 111 -3.85 27.66 1.05
N SER A 112 -4.15 27.63 1.20
CA SER A 112 -4.37 28.01 1.90
C SER A 112 -4.19 28.18 2.76
N VAL A 113 -4.17 28.11 3.01
CA VAL A 113 -4.01 28.31 3.84
C VAL A 113 -3.75 28.71 4.23
#